data_71e452bdcf6fa3c74ebd878a385b0ea3
#
_entry.id   71e452bdcf6fa3c74ebd878a385b0ea3
#
_cell.length_a   1.000
_cell.length_b   1.000
_cell.length_c   1.000
_cell.angle_alpha   90.00
_cell.angle_beta   90.00
_cell.angle_gamma   90.00
#
_symmetry.space_group_name_H-M   'P 1'
#
loop_
_entity.id
_entity.type
_entity.pdbx_description
1 polymer ?
#
loop_
_entity_poly.entity_id
_entity_poly.type
_entity_poly.pdbx_seq_one_letter_code
_entity_poly.pdbx_strand_id
1 'polypeptide(L)'
;MALDQPGPGENGGPGPRAQGPAEPVDLPVLYSFRRCPYAIRARLALAAAGLRPGCDLVVREVNLGCKPPELLLAAPKGTVPVLVVPPQADADPQGEATVIDQSLALMYWALARGNPGDWLRGGTSPAARANRAEQAALIAENDGPFKHHLDRFKYPDRFAPRDSVSASAERPAGNAAGRSAANPCGELLGEPQQHRAAALKILRGWNRRLSAGGWLLGQAPCLADWALLPFVRQFRRADPAGFDAEANLEALQVWLGRFESCSEFAAVMETPWGPRQPWRSPRWLYHLALADEWRQARTAGLYARSTRGQSLEQVGFIHASYAHQLAATYSRFYGDAGPVVLLTLDPARLEQAGVAVRAEPAGATPGARAISIAGAGTLANPESTAASSPQSNDKSNDKSCDEPSRELFPHLYGPLPLTAVLAAVPYQQP
;
A
#
# COMPACT_ATOMS: atom_id res chain seq x y z
N MET A 1 -5.72 1.51 -84.60
CA MET A 1 -4.76 0.58 -83.98
C MET A 1 -4.86 0.73 -82.48
N ALA A 2 -5.53 -0.21 -81.86
CA ALA A 2 -5.74 -0.25 -80.45
C ALA A 2 -4.49 -0.79 -79.79
N LEU A 3 -4.03 -0.14 -78.72
CA LEU A 3 -2.99 -0.66 -77.85
C LEU A 3 -3.64 -1.04 -76.48
N ASP A 4 -3.49 -2.31 -76.25
CA ASP A 4 -3.89 -3.05 -75.09
C ASP A 4 -3.28 -2.46 -73.80
N GLN A 5 -4.08 -2.25 -72.73
CA GLN A 5 -3.62 -1.95 -71.39
C GLN A 5 -3.80 -3.19 -70.51
N PRO A 6 -2.77 -3.59 -69.70
CA PRO A 6 -2.95 -4.64 -68.69
C PRO A 6 -3.62 -4.09 -67.49
N GLY A 7 -4.59 -4.85 -66.92
CA GLY A 7 -5.33 -4.54 -65.72
C GLY A 7 -4.48 -4.56 -64.45
N PRO A 8 -4.93 -3.92 -63.36
CA PRO A 8 -4.22 -3.87 -62.09
C PRO A 8 -4.31 -5.18 -61.34
N GLY A 9 -3.15 -5.76 -61.04
CA GLY A 9 -3.03 -6.93 -60.18
C GLY A 9 -3.45 -6.60 -58.73
N GLU A 10 -4.35 -7.39 -58.22
CA GLU A 10 -4.75 -7.40 -56.80
C GLU A 10 -3.59 -7.93 -55.94
N ASN A 11 -2.86 -7.03 -55.31
CA ASN A 11 -2.00 -7.35 -54.18
C ASN A 11 -2.83 -7.36 -52.88
N GLY A 12 -3.44 -8.51 -52.58
CA GLY A 12 -3.99 -8.83 -51.30
C GLY A 12 -2.86 -8.97 -50.26
N GLY A 13 -2.41 -7.87 -49.65
CA GLY A 13 -1.59 -7.90 -48.47
C GLY A 13 -2.42 -8.46 -47.25
N PRO A 14 -1.81 -9.22 -46.35
CA PRO A 14 -2.54 -9.71 -45.16
C PRO A 14 -3.06 -8.50 -44.39
N GLY A 15 -4.38 -8.43 -44.24
CA GLY A 15 -5.05 -7.43 -43.43
C GLY A 15 -4.51 -7.42 -42.01
N PRO A 16 -4.62 -6.29 -41.26
CA PRO A 16 -4.12 -6.19 -39.92
C PRO A 16 -4.72 -7.32 -39.08
N ARG A 17 -3.85 -8.20 -38.56
CA ARG A 17 -4.24 -9.18 -37.56
C ARG A 17 -4.92 -8.43 -36.45
N ALA A 18 -6.17 -8.74 -36.16
CA ALA A 18 -6.86 -8.30 -34.99
C ALA A 18 -5.97 -8.67 -33.79
N GLN A 19 -5.39 -7.65 -33.16
CA GLN A 19 -4.67 -7.82 -31.90
C GLN A 19 -5.72 -8.36 -30.93
N GLY A 20 -5.53 -9.59 -30.47
CA GLY A 20 -6.30 -10.13 -29.37
C GLY A 20 -6.24 -9.15 -28.18
N PRO A 21 -7.19 -9.22 -27.25
CA PRO A 21 -7.17 -8.36 -26.06
C PRO A 21 -5.78 -8.44 -25.45
N ALA A 22 -5.14 -7.27 -25.26
CA ALA A 22 -3.83 -7.18 -24.65
C ALA A 22 -3.86 -7.95 -23.32
N GLU A 23 -2.88 -8.82 -23.09
CA GLU A 23 -2.78 -9.52 -21.82
C GLU A 23 -2.73 -8.49 -20.69
N PRO A 24 -3.44 -8.72 -19.56
CA PRO A 24 -3.47 -7.78 -18.45
C PRO A 24 -2.03 -7.63 -17.92
N VAL A 25 -1.51 -6.42 -18.01
CA VAL A 25 -0.21 -6.08 -17.44
C VAL A 25 -0.36 -6.05 -15.92
N ASP A 26 0.39 -6.87 -15.22
CA ASP A 26 0.45 -6.82 -13.76
C ASP A 26 1.08 -5.50 -13.33
N LEU A 27 0.30 -4.63 -12.70
CA LEU A 27 0.77 -3.34 -12.22
C LEU A 27 1.57 -3.51 -10.92
N PRO A 28 2.61 -2.68 -10.69
CA PRO A 28 3.26 -2.57 -9.40
C PRO A 28 2.26 -2.27 -8.29
N VAL A 29 2.44 -2.88 -7.11
CA VAL A 29 1.56 -2.69 -5.95
C VAL A 29 2.31 -1.99 -4.83
N LEU A 30 1.85 -0.80 -4.47
CA LEU A 30 2.36 -0.03 -3.34
C LEU A 30 1.49 -0.26 -2.09
N TYR A 31 2.04 -0.93 -1.09
CA TYR A 31 1.46 -0.97 0.25
C TYR A 31 1.86 0.30 1.00
N SER A 32 0.88 1.07 1.45
CA SER A 32 1.09 2.40 2.00
C SER A 32 0.19 2.67 3.20
N PHE A 33 0.61 3.60 4.06
CA PHE A 33 -0.24 4.14 5.10
C PHE A 33 -0.24 5.66 5.01
N ARG A 34 -1.42 6.27 4.94
CA ARG A 34 -1.61 7.69 4.60
C ARG A 34 -0.76 8.63 5.46
N ARG A 35 -0.69 8.37 6.78
CA ARG A 35 -0.03 9.25 7.75
C ARG A 35 1.44 8.90 8.04
N CYS A 36 1.96 7.82 7.45
CA CYS A 36 3.34 7.41 7.64
C CYS A 36 4.30 8.32 6.84
N PRO A 37 5.26 9.00 7.46
CA PRO A 37 6.17 9.91 6.77
C PRO A 37 7.03 9.20 5.71
N TYR A 38 7.47 7.97 5.99
CA TYR A 38 8.18 7.14 5.02
C TYR A 38 7.32 6.82 3.80
N ALA A 39 6.02 6.53 4.00
CA ALA A 39 5.09 6.26 2.91
C ALA A 39 4.72 7.54 2.14
N ILE A 40 4.68 8.69 2.80
CA ILE A 40 4.43 9.98 2.14
C ILE A 40 5.57 10.32 1.19
N ARG A 41 6.85 10.25 1.64
CA ARG A 41 7.99 10.57 0.75
C ARG A 41 8.09 9.64 -0.46
N ALA A 42 7.75 8.36 -0.29
CA ALA A 42 7.69 7.40 -1.38
C ALA A 42 6.62 7.78 -2.41
N ARG A 43 5.41 8.13 -1.95
CA ARG A 43 4.33 8.57 -2.84
C ARG A 43 4.64 9.88 -3.55
N LEU A 44 5.32 10.82 -2.90
CA LEU A 44 5.78 12.06 -3.51
C LEU A 44 6.74 11.79 -4.68
N ALA A 45 7.70 10.88 -4.50
CA ALA A 45 8.62 10.51 -5.56
C ALA A 45 7.91 9.77 -6.72
N LEU A 46 6.94 8.89 -6.43
CA LEU A 46 6.13 8.23 -7.45
C LEU A 46 5.31 9.24 -8.25
N ALA A 47 4.65 10.18 -7.58
CA ALA A 47 3.88 11.24 -8.23
C ALA A 47 4.78 12.15 -9.08
N ALA A 48 5.94 12.56 -8.55
CA ALA A 48 6.92 13.36 -9.30
C ALA A 48 7.44 12.63 -10.55
N ALA A 49 7.62 11.32 -10.48
CA ALA A 49 8.01 10.50 -11.62
C ALA A 49 6.86 10.28 -12.63
N GLY A 50 5.68 10.84 -12.39
CA GLY A 50 4.52 10.71 -13.26
C GLY A 50 3.75 9.40 -13.10
N LEU A 51 4.07 8.60 -12.09
CA LEU A 51 3.41 7.31 -11.83
C LEU A 51 2.08 7.54 -11.08
N ARG A 52 0.97 7.26 -11.75
CA ARG A 52 -0.39 7.56 -11.28
C ARG A 52 -1.05 6.34 -10.66
N PRO A 53 -1.61 6.48 -9.45
CA PRO A 53 -2.44 5.44 -8.85
C PRO A 53 -3.62 5.07 -9.75
N GLY A 54 -3.86 3.76 -9.91
CA GLY A 54 -4.94 3.23 -10.75
C GLY A 54 -4.61 3.10 -12.24
N CYS A 55 -3.52 3.71 -12.71
CA CYS A 55 -3.05 3.64 -14.10
C CYS A 55 -1.71 2.91 -14.21
N ASP A 56 -0.72 3.40 -13.46
CA ASP A 56 0.67 2.94 -13.55
C ASP A 56 1.06 2.05 -12.35
N LEU A 57 0.30 2.12 -11.27
CA LEU A 57 0.46 1.29 -10.06
C LEU A 57 -0.84 1.19 -9.27
N VAL A 58 -0.97 0.16 -8.47
CA VAL A 58 -2.05 -0.02 -7.49
C VAL A 58 -1.57 0.46 -6.12
N VAL A 59 -2.30 1.37 -5.48
CA VAL A 59 -2.02 1.79 -4.10
C VAL A 59 -2.97 1.07 -3.13
N ARG A 60 -2.40 0.39 -2.15
CA ARG A 60 -3.16 -0.29 -1.09
C ARG A 60 -2.89 0.36 0.26
N GLU A 61 -3.94 0.89 0.88
CA GLU A 61 -3.83 1.37 2.25
C GLU A 61 -3.80 0.20 3.22
N VAL A 62 -2.80 0.22 4.11
CA VAL A 62 -2.58 -0.82 5.11
C VAL A 62 -3.17 -0.37 6.45
N ASN A 63 -4.00 -1.23 7.06
CA ASN A 63 -4.28 -1.12 8.48
C ASN A 63 -3.08 -1.72 9.25
N LEU A 64 -2.36 -0.88 10.00
CA LEU A 64 -1.15 -1.32 10.72
C LEU A 64 -1.45 -2.32 11.85
N GLY A 65 -2.68 -2.32 12.39
CA GLY A 65 -3.13 -3.29 13.39
C GLY A 65 -3.57 -4.62 12.78
N CYS A 66 -3.88 -4.66 11.47
CA CYS A 66 -4.28 -5.86 10.76
C CYS A 66 -3.68 -5.82 9.34
N LYS A 67 -2.45 -6.31 9.24
CA LYS A 67 -1.67 -6.23 8.01
C LYS A 67 -2.11 -7.33 7.03
N PRO A 68 -2.23 -7.03 5.73
CA PRO A 68 -2.61 -8.03 4.74
C PRO A 68 -1.51 -9.09 4.58
N PRO A 69 -1.89 -10.38 4.44
CA PRO A 69 -0.94 -11.48 4.30
C PRO A 69 0.07 -11.29 3.17
N GLU A 70 -0.36 -10.72 2.06
CA GLU A 70 0.50 -10.46 0.89
C GLU A 70 1.64 -9.48 1.21
N LEU A 71 1.38 -8.49 2.05
CA LEU A 71 2.42 -7.58 2.54
C LEU A 71 3.45 -8.34 3.39
N LEU A 72 2.98 -9.21 4.28
CA LEU A 72 3.86 -9.99 5.17
C LEU A 72 4.69 -11.02 4.39
N LEU A 73 4.13 -11.60 3.33
CA LEU A 73 4.86 -12.48 2.43
C LEU A 73 5.94 -11.72 1.63
N ALA A 74 5.59 -10.55 1.09
CA ALA A 74 6.53 -9.74 0.33
C ALA A 74 7.60 -9.11 1.23
N ALA A 75 7.23 -8.66 2.42
CA ALA A 75 8.11 -7.99 3.38
C ALA A 75 7.76 -8.43 4.81
N PRO A 76 8.43 -9.46 5.36
CA PRO A 76 8.10 -10.06 6.67
C PRO A 76 8.11 -9.07 7.84
N LYS A 77 8.89 -7.98 7.76
CA LYS A 77 8.86 -6.89 8.76
C LYS A 77 7.49 -6.22 8.84
N GLY A 78 6.67 -6.30 7.78
CA GLY A 78 5.35 -5.71 7.71
C GLY A 78 5.34 -4.19 7.88
N THR A 79 6.44 -3.50 7.60
CA THR A 79 6.51 -2.03 7.59
C THR A 79 6.02 -1.48 6.26
N VAL A 80 5.64 -0.19 6.24
CA VAL A 80 5.26 0.51 5.02
C VAL A 80 6.12 1.76 4.83
N PRO A 81 6.42 2.15 3.56
CA PRO A 81 5.91 1.61 2.30
C PRO A 81 6.62 0.34 1.86
N VAL A 82 5.94 -0.48 1.10
CA VAL A 82 6.52 -1.59 0.32
C VAL A 82 5.97 -1.53 -1.09
N LEU A 83 6.85 -1.57 -2.08
CA LEU A 83 6.48 -1.67 -3.49
C LEU A 83 6.84 -3.05 -3.99
N VAL A 84 5.86 -3.75 -4.53
CA VAL A 84 6.03 -5.02 -5.23
C VAL A 84 5.92 -4.73 -6.73
N VAL A 85 6.99 -4.94 -7.45
CA VAL A 85 7.06 -4.76 -8.91
C VAL A 85 7.01 -6.14 -9.54
N PRO A 86 6.00 -6.45 -10.35
CA PRO A 86 5.92 -7.73 -11.04
C PRO A 86 7.10 -7.91 -12.01
N PRO A 87 7.47 -9.14 -12.35
CA PRO A 87 8.44 -9.40 -13.40
C PRO A 87 7.94 -8.82 -14.72
N GLN A 88 8.84 -8.33 -15.56
CA GLN A 88 8.50 -7.88 -16.89
C GLN A 88 8.36 -9.11 -17.79
N ALA A 89 7.16 -9.37 -18.27
CA ALA A 89 6.83 -10.55 -19.09
C ALA A 89 7.74 -10.67 -20.33
N ASP A 90 8.15 -9.53 -20.90
CA ASP A 90 9.00 -9.48 -22.10
C ASP A 90 10.49 -9.74 -21.82
N ALA A 91 10.94 -9.50 -20.58
CA ALA A 91 12.36 -9.62 -20.23
C ALA A 91 12.68 -10.92 -19.46
N ASP A 92 11.80 -11.33 -18.57
CA ASP A 92 11.91 -12.56 -17.79
C ASP A 92 10.51 -13.08 -17.38
N PRO A 93 9.88 -13.91 -18.20
CA PRO A 93 8.55 -14.45 -17.94
C PRO A 93 8.47 -15.36 -16.69
N GLN A 94 9.61 -15.85 -16.21
CA GLN A 94 9.73 -16.70 -15.02
C GLN A 94 10.38 -15.97 -13.85
N GLY A 95 10.65 -14.67 -14.01
CA GLY A 95 11.29 -13.84 -13.01
C GLY A 95 10.47 -13.70 -11.73
N GLU A 96 11.15 -13.51 -10.63
CA GLU A 96 10.50 -13.17 -9.37
C GLU A 96 10.14 -11.67 -9.31
N ALA A 97 9.06 -11.36 -8.59
CA ALA A 97 8.68 -9.98 -8.34
C ALA A 97 9.78 -9.26 -7.52
N THR A 98 10.14 -8.06 -7.95
CA THR A 98 11.08 -7.22 -7.19
C THR A 98 10.35 -6.54 -6.03
N VAL A 99 10.83 -6.74 -4.81
CA VAL A 99 10.28 -6.12 -3.60
C VAL A 99 11.18 -4.99 -3.13
N ILE A 100 10.63 -3.79 -2.99
CA ILE A 100 11.34 -2.61 -2.46
C ILE A 100 10.67 -2.21 -1.14
N ASP A 101 11.28 -2.56 -0.02
CA ASP A 101 10.77 -2.36 1.35
C ASP A 101 11.39 -1.15 2.08
N GLN A 102 12.29 -0.42 1.40
CA GLN A 102 12.90 0.80 1.91
C GLN A 102 12.39 2.02 1.16
N SER A 103 11.81 2.98 1.88
CA SER A 103 11.20 4.16 1.27
C SER A 103 12.19 5.01 0.46
N LEU A 104 13.45 5.09 0.86
CA LEU A 104 14.47 5.81 0.09
C LEU A 104 14.84 5.07 -1.20
N ALA A 105 14.98 3.74 -1.15
CA ALA A 105 15.18 2.93 -2.34
C ALA A 105 14.00 3.04 -3.31
N LEU A 106 12.77 3.14 -2.77
CA LEU A 106 11.57 3.35 -3.56
C LEU A 106 11.60 4.74 -4.23
N MET A 107 12.06 5.80 -3.51
CA MET A 107 12.24 7.12 -4.13
C MET A 107 13.24 7.06 -5.30
N TYR A 108 14.37 6.40 -5.13
CA TYR A 108 15.34 6.21 -6.23
C TYR A 108 14.76 5.40 -7.39
N TRP A 109 14.03 4.33 -7.09
CA TRP A 109 13.35 3.52 -8.11
C TRP A 109 12.37 4.34 -8.95
N ALA A 110 11.58 5.18 -8.29
CA ALA A 110 10.63 6.07 -8.97
C ALA A 110 11.35 7.11 -9.82
N LEU A 111 12.33 7.82 -9.25
CA LEU A 111 13.04 8.90 -9.91
C LEU A 111 13.98 8.42 -11.02
N ALA A 112 14.35 7.15 -11.06
CA ALA A 112 15.03 6.55 -12.22
C ALA A 112 14.12 6.46 -13.45
N ARG A 113 12.79 6.51 -13.27
CA ARG A 113 11.77 6.51 -14.34
C ARG A 113 11.36 7.90 -14.79
N GLY A 114 11.46 8.87 -13.89
CA GLY A 114 11.22 10.27 -14.18
C GLY A 114 11.77 11.13 -13.04
N ASN A 115 12.69 12.04 -13.34
CA ASN A 115 13.36 12.90 -12.37
C ASN A 115 13.12 14.39 -12.72
N PRO A 116 11.89 14.89 -12.63
CA PRO A 116 11.57 16.28 -12.93
C PRO A 116 12.26 17.20 -11.94
N GLY A 117 12.78 18.31 -12.42
CA GLY A 117 13.49 19.29 -11.57
C GLY A 117 14.83 18.77 -11.02
N ASP A 118 15.36 17.68 -11.56
CA ASP A 118 16.66 17.10 -11.20
C ASP A 118 16.86 16.91 -9.68
N TRP A 119 15.90 16.29 -9.00
CA TRP A 119 15.99 16.02 -7.55
C TRP A 119 17.24 15.23 -7.18
N LEU A 120 17.67 14.31 -8.04
CA LEU A 120 18.85 13.46 -7.80
C LEU A 120 20.18 14.19 -8.01
N ARG A 121 20.16 15.41 -8.59
CA ARG A 121 21.38 16.15 -8.96
C ARG A 121 22.32 15.27 -9.77
N GLY A 122 21.89 14.92 -10.97
CA GLY A 122 22.60 14.04 -11.89
C GLY A 122 23.99 14.51 -12.25
N GLY A 123 24.74 13.69 -13.01
CA GLY A 123 26.06 14.00 -13.50
C GLY A 123 27.21 13.41 -12.68
N THR A 124 28.42 13.47 -13.28
CA THR A 124 29.64 12.83 -12.76
C THR A 124 30.68 13.83 -12.25
N SER A 125 30.39 15.14 -12.31
CA SER A 125 31.28 16.16 -11.81
C SER A 125 31.59 16.02 -10.31
N PRO A 126 32.73 16.50 -9.82
CA PRO A 126 33.03 16.53 -8.38
C PRO A 126 31.94 17.28 -7.58
N ALA A 127 31.40 18.36 -8.10
CA ALA A 127 30.35 19.14 -7.48
C ALA A 127 29.04 18.35 -7.38
N ALA A 128 28.63 17.62 -8.44
CA ALA A 128 27.45 16.76 -8.42
C ALA A 128 27.62 15.61 -7.40
N ARG A 129 28.80 15.01 -7.31
CA ARG A 129 29.09 13.97 -6.31
C ARG A 129 29.02 14.52 -4.89
N ALA A 130 29.63 15.70 -4.63
CA ALA A 130 29.58 16.36 -3.33
C ALA A 130 28.13 16.67 -2.93
N ASN A 131 27.32 17.21 -3.84
CA ASN A 131 25.92 17.51 -3.58
C ASN A 131 25.12 16.24 -3.21
N ARG A 132 25.29 15.14 -3.94
CA ARG A 132 24.63 13.86 -3.60
C ARG A 132 25.06 13.31 -2.24
N ALA A 133 26.36 13.45 -1.90
CA ALA A 133 26.86 13.04 -0.59
C ALA A 133 26.21 13.86 0.54
N GLU A 134 26.04 15.16 0.31
CA GLU A 134 25.39 16.06 1.27
C GLU A 134 23.89 15.79 1.40
N GLN A 135 23.19 15.50 0.30
CA GLN A 135 21.80 15.00 0.34
C GLN A 135 21.68 13.73 1.19
N ALA A 136 22.57 12.77 0.96
CA ALA A 136 22.58 11.51 1.71
C ALA A 136 22.83 11.75 3.21
N ALA A 137 23.73 12.66 3.57
CA ALA A 137 24.00 13.03 4.97
C ALA A 137 22.77 13.64 5.65
N LEU A 138 22.07 14.57 4.98
CA LEU A 138 20.83 15.17 5.50
C LEU A 138 19.72 14.13 5.69
N ILE A 139 19.57 13.22 4.74
CA ILE A 139 18.58 12.13 4.84
C ILE A 139 18.94 11.17 5.98
N ALA A 140 20.22 10.85 6.15
CA ALA A 140 20.70 10.03 7.28
C ALA A 140 20.46 10.70 8.63
N GLU A 141 20.70 12.02 8.74
CA GLU A 141 20.39 12.80 9.94
C GLU A 141 18.89 12.79 10.26
N ASN A 142 18.04 12.89 9.22
CA ASN A 142 16.60 12.77 9.37
C ASN A 142 16.17 11.37 9.82
N ASP A 143 16.61 10.32 9.13
CA ASP A 143 16.16 8.94 9.35
C ASP A 143 16.73 8.34 10.65
N GLY A 144 17.84 8.85 11.14
CA GLY A 144 18.47 8.47 12.39
C GLY A 144 18.10 9.38 13.56
N PRO A 145 18.99 10.37 13.90
CA PRO A 145 18.83 11.17 15.12
C PRO A 145 17.52 11.98 15.16
N PHE A 146 17.12 12.63 14.07
CA PHE A 146 15.88 13.41 14.08
C PHE A 146 14.67 12.51 14.31
N LYS A 147 14.55 11.41 13.60
CA LYS A 147 13.46 10.45 13.73
C LYS A 147 13.40 9.81 15.12
N HIS A 148 14.55 9.51 15.71
CA HIS A 148 14.66 9.01 17.07
C HIS A 148 14.01 9.98 18.08
N HIS A 149 14.32 11.27 17.99
CA HIS A 149 13.78 12.28 18.87
C HIS A 149 12.30 12.59 18.57
N LEU A 150 11.92 12.66 17.31
CA LEU A 150 10.54 12.86 16.88
C LEU A 150 9.61 11.78 17.43
N ASP A 151 10.01 10.51 17.39
CA ASP A 151 9.16 9.41 17.86
C ASP A 151 8.96 9.47 19.38
N ARG A 152 10.01 9.74 20.15
CA ARG A 152 9.93 9.81 21.62
C ARG A 152 9.18 11.06 22.08
N PHE A 153 9.28 12.15 21.35
CA PHE A 153 8.47 13.33 21.59
C PHE A 153 6.99 13.08 21.31
N LYS A 154 6.69 12.46 20.18
CA LYS A 154 5.31 12.25 19.72
C LYS A 154 4.58 11.10 20.39
N TYR A 155 5.31 10.06 20.78
CA TYR A 155 4.75 8.82 21.34
C TYR A 155 5.48 8.41 22.64
N PRO A 156 5.49 9.27 23.68
CA PRO A 156 6.27 9.01 24.89
C PRO A 156 5.92 7.68 25.54
N ASP A 157 4.65 7.30 25.57
CA ASP A 157 4.17 6.07 26.20
C ASP A 157 4.76 4.79 25.60
N ARG A 158 5.18 4.83 24.32
CA ARG A 158 5.81 3.67 23.65
C ARG A 158 7.24 3.41 24.11
N PHE A 159 7.85 4.40 24.70
CA PHE A 159 9.26 4.39 25.10
C PHE A 159 9.44 4.52 26.62
N ALA A 160 8.35 4.69 27.38
CA ALA A 160 8.38 4.68 28.83
C ALA A 160 8.89 3.35 29.37
N PRO A 161 9.72 3.33 30.44
CA PRO A 161 10.12 2.09 31.12
C PRO A 161 8.87 1.30 31.56
N ARG A 162 8.85 -0.01 31.33
CA ARG A 162 7.70 -0.86 31.65
C ARG A 162 7.29 -0.83 33.13
N ASP A 163 8.21 -0.48 34.03
CA ASP A 163 7.98 -0.39 35.46
C ASP A 163 7.17 0.85 35.89
N SER A 164 7.03 1.86 35.02
CA SER A 164 6.25 3.05 35.30
C SER A 164 4.74 2.90 35.01
N VAL A 165 4.36 1.87 34.24
CA VAL A 165 2.95 1.65 33.87
C VAL A 165 2.15 0.95 34.96
N SER A 166 2.81 0.19 35.87
CA SER A 166 2.14 -0.49 36.98
C SER A 166 1.82 0.41 38.18
N ALA A 167 2.44 1.60 38.28
CA ALA A 167 2.25 2.52 39.37
C ALA A 167 1.06 3.48 39.22
N SER A 168 0.41 3.53 38.04
CA SER A 168 -0.71 4.45 37.78
C SER A 168 -2.11 3.85 37.98
N ALA A 169 -2.21 2.56 38.31
CA ALA A 169 -3.50 1.85 38.48
C ALA A 169 -4.12 1.94 39.90
N GLU A 170 -3.41 2.49 40.88
CA GLU A 170 -3.96 2.67 42.21
C GLU A 170 -3.74 4.10 42.75
N ARG A 171 -4.65 5.01 42.39
CA ARG A 171 -4.80 6.27 43.13
C ARG A 171 -6.20 6.36 43.70
N PRO A 172 -6.36 6.23 45.04
CA PRO A 172 -7.60 6.59 45.69
C PRO A 172 -7.79 8.11 45.65
N ALA A 173 -9.01 8.54 45.39
CA ALA A 173 -9.45 9.93 45.48
C ALA A 173 -9.26 10.46 46.88
N GLY A 174 -8.46 11.51 47.06
CA GLY A 174 -8.27 12.14 48.37
C GLY A 174 -7.46 13.42 48.31
N ASN A 175 -8.16 14.53 48.33
CA ASN A 175 -7.82 15.89 48.76
C ASN A 175 -6.59 16.62 48.28
N ALA A 176 -6.93 17.69 47.56
CA ALA A 176 -6.10 18.86 47.32
C ALA A 176 -5.75 19.58 48.65
N ALA A 177 -4.51 19.96 48.75
CA ALA A 177 -4.03 21.26 49.20
C ALA A 177 -2.54 21.15 49.60
N GLY A 178 -1.72 22.00 49.05
CA GLY A 178 -0.44 22.27 49.69
C GLY A 178 0.77 22.48 48.83
N ARG A 179 0.91 23.73 48.35
CA ARG A 179 2.15 24.51 48.30
C ARG A 179 3.16 24.29 47.20
N SER A 180 3.11 25.27 46.32
CA SER A 180 4.24 25.93 45.69
C SER A 180 5.47 26.03 46.65
N ALA A 181 6.58 25.46 46.17
CA ALA A 181 7.91 25.90 46.53
C ALA A 181 8.65 26.10 45.21
N ALA A 182 8.81 27.35 44.83
CA ALA A 182 9.67 27.76 43.73
C ALA A 182 11.11 27.32 44.02
N ASN A 183 11.69 26.45 43.18
CA ASN A 183 13.11 26.17 43.16
C ASN A 183 13.70 26.97 42.00
N PRO A 184 14.67 27.90 42.23
CA PRO A 184 15.37 28.60 41.22
C PRO A 184 16.60 27.79 40.77
N CYS A 185 16.37 26.64 40.15
CA CYS A 185 17.43 25.92 39.46
C CYS A 185 16.75 25.04 38.42
N GLY A 186 17.07 25.33 37.13
CA GLY A 186 16.54 24.74 35.89
C GLY A 186 15.60 23.55 36.02
N GLU A 187 14.33 23.75 35.76
CA GLU A 187 13.38 22.66 35.60
C GLU A 187 13.97 21.61 34.68
N LEU A 188 14.28 20.42 35.19
CA LEU A 188 14.62 19.27 34.39
C LEU A 188 13.40 19.00 33.50
N LEU A 189 13.52 19.34 32.24
CA LEU A 189 12.50 19.03 31.24
C LEU A 189 12.16 17.53 31.34
N GLY A 190 10.89 17.19 31.36
CA GLY A 190 10.48 15.78 31.26
C GLY A 190 11.06 15.13 29.99
N GLU A 191 11.23 13.83 30.02
CA GLU A 191 11.88 13.07 28.92
C GLU A 191 11.35 13.45 27.51
N PRO A 192 10.02 13.58 27.26
CA PRO A 192 9.51 14.04 25.96
C PRO A 192 9.99 15.44 25.56
N GLN A 193 10.12 16.38 26.51
CA GLN A 193 10.57 17.74 26.25
C GLN A 193 12.08 17.81 25.95
N GLN A 194 12.86 16.92 26.54
CA GLN A 194 14.29 16.77 26.16
C GLN A 194 14.42 16.30 24.72
N HIS A 195 13.59 15.35 24.30
CA HIS A 195 13.55 14.89 22.91
C HIS A 195 13.07 16.00 21.95
N ARG A 196 12.07 16.80 22.36
CA ARG A 196 11.66 17.98 21.59
C ARG A 196 12.83 18.96 21.40
N ALA A 197 13.53 19.28 22.48
CA ALA A 197 14.68 20.21 22.44
C ALA A 197 15.81 19.68 21.52
N ALA A 198 16.11 18.38 21.59
CA ALA A 198 17.11 17.76 20.73
C ALA A 198 16.69 17.76 19.24
N ALA A 199 15.42 17.49 18.94
CA ALA A 199 14.88 17.62 17.59
C ALA A 199 14.96 19.06 17.07
N LEU A 200 14.61 20.04 17.89
CA LEU A 200 14.72 21.47 17.56
C LEU A 200 16.15 21.89 17.24
N LYS A 201 17.15 21.35 17.94
CA LYS A 201 18.56 21.61 17.61
C LYS A 201 18.91 21.21 16.17
N ILE A 202 18.41 20.06 15.72
CA ILE A 202 18.58 19.57 14.33
C ILE A 202 17.82 20.50 13.37
N LEU A 203 16.56 20.80 13.65
CA LEU A 203 15.73 21.69 12.82
C LEU A 203 16.36 23.08 12.65
N ARG A 204 16.97 23.65 13.69
CA ARG A 204 17.72 24.92 13.58
C ARG A 204 18.94 24.79 12.67
N GLY A 205 19.57 23.61 12.61
CA GLY A 205 20.61 23.30 11.62
C GLY A 205 20.10 23.41 10.19
N TRP A 206 18.96 22.79 9.93
CA TRP A 206 18.31 22.86 8.61
C TRP A 206 17.78 24.25 8.29
N ASN A 207 17.23 24.97 9.29
CA ASN A 207 16.78 26.35 9.11
C ASN A 207 17.90 27.27 8.62
N ARG A 208 19.13 27.16 9.16
CA ARG A 208 20.27 27.94 8.69
C ARG A 208 20.61 27.68 7.22
N ARG A 209 20.48 26.41 6.75
CA ARG A 209 20.68 26.07 5.33
C ARG A 209 19.62 26.73 4.46
N LEU A 210 18.37 26.63 4.88
CA LEU A 210 17.21 27.21 4.18
C LEU A 210 17.29 28.73 4.11
N SER A 211 17.79 29.39 5.14
CA SER A 211 18.00 30.85 5.15
C SER A 211 19.04 31.31 4.12
N ALA A 212 20.00 30.46 3.75
CA ALA A 212 21.05 30.80 2.79
C ALA A 212 20.60 30.68 1.32
N GLY A 213 19.72 29.73 0.98
CA GLY A 213 19.34 29.43 -0.41
C GLY A 213 17.87 29.18 -0.67
N GLY A 214 17.03 29.15 0.35
CA GLY A 214 15.61 28.86 0.24
C GLY A 214 15.27 27.38 0.15
N TRP A 215 16.26 26.52 -0.12
CA TRP A 215 16.19 25.06 -0.11
C TRP A 215 17.38 24.48 0.66
N LEU A 216 17.32 23.22 1.05
CA LEU A 216 18.37 22.60 1.89
C LEU A 216 19.74 22.64 1.23
N LEU A 217 19.81 22.56 -0.09
CA LEU A 217 21.05 22.58 -0.87
C LEU A 217 20.98 23.56 -2.06
N GLY A 218 20.74 24.84 -1.79
CA GLY A 218 20.82 25.90 -2.78
C GLY A 218 19.50 26.51 -3.21
N GLN A 219 19.34 26.78 -4.53
CA GLN A 219 18.25 27.62 -5.07
C GLN A 219 17.04 26.81 -5.59
N ALA A 220 17.13 25.49 -5.63
CA ALA A 220 16.07 24.61 -6.11
C ALA A 220 15.94 23.37 -5.22
N PRO A 221 14.73 22.79 -5.10
CA PRO A 221 14.52 21.60 -4.30
C PRO A 221 15.32 20.41 -4.83
N CYS A 222 15.76 19.53 -3.94
CA CYS A 222 16.45 18.30 -4.26
C CYS A 222 15.82 17.14 -3.51
N LEU A 223 16.34 15.92 -3.71
CA LEU A 223 15.84 14.71 -3.03
C LEU A 223 15.76 14.90 -1.50
N ALA A 224 16.73 15.57 -0.88
CA ALA A 224 16.71 15.80 0.57
C ALA A 224 15.49 16.61 1.00
N ASP A 225 15.11 17.66 0.27
CA ASP A 225 13.92 18.47 0.58
C ASP A 225 12.67 17.61 0.64
N TRP A 226 12.43 16.81 -0.39
CA TRP A 226 11.27 15.94 -0.50
C TRP A 226 11.31 14.75 0.49
N ALA A 227 12.51 14.28 0.82
CA ALA A 227 12.67 13.17 1.76
C ALA A 227 12.42 13.62 3.22
N LEU A 228 12.83 14.83 3.60
CA LEU A 228 12.71 15.36 4.96
C LEU A 228 11.33 15.95 5.25
N LEU A 229 10.67 16.51 4.23
CA LEU A 229 9.37 17.17 4.35
C LEU A 229 8.33 16.43 5.22
N PRO A 230 8.05 15.14 5.01
CA PRO A 230 7.00 14.47 5.78
C PRO A 230 7.33 14.35 7.27
N PHE A 231 8.59 14.35 7.63
CA PHE A 231 9.05 14.24 9.01
C PHE A 231 8.98 15.58 9.74
N VAL A 232 9.40 16.67 9.11
CA VAL A 232 9.21 18.03 9.63
C VAL A 232 7.74 18.33 9.82
N ARG A 233 6.91 18.00 8.83
CA ARG A 233 5.45 18.09 8.93
C ARG A 233 4.90 17.26 10.10
N GLN A 234 5.43 16.06 10.32
CA GLN A 234 5.00 15.22 11.44
C GLN A 234 5.40 15.82 12.77
N PHE A 235 6.57 16.46 12.88
CA PHE A 235 7.00 17.17 14.07
C PHE A 235 6.09 18.36 14.37
N ARG A 236 5.81 19.22 13.39
CA ARG A 236 4.86 20.33 13.54
C ARG A 236 3.47 19.82 13.99
N ARG A 237 2.99 18.71 13.42
CA ARG A 237 1.68 18.14 13.78
C ARG A 237 1.62 17.53 15.18
N ALA A 238 2.74 17.25 15.81
CA ALA A 238 2.77 16.79 17.21
C ALA A 238 2.54 17.95 18.19
N ASP A 239 3.00 19.16 17.84
CA ASP A 239 2.85 20.39 18.60
C ASP A 239 2.80 21.61 17.65
N PRO A 240 1.64 21.89 17.03
CA PRO A 240 1.55 22.96 16.03
C PRO A 240 1.85 24.34 16.63
N ALA A 241 1.26 24.68 17.77
CA ALA A 241 1.42 25.98 18.39
C ALA A 241 2.87 26.21 18.84
N GLY A 242 3.49 25.21 19.46
CA GLY A 242 4.87 25.28 19.88
C GLY A 242 5.86 25.34 18.73
N PHE A 243 5.59 24.66 17.59
CA PHE A 243 6.42 24.76 16.40
C PHE A 243 6.30 26.13 15.74
N ASP A 244 5.07 26.64 15.58
CA ASP A 244 4.81 27.91 14.89
C ASP A 244 5.30 29.12 15.72
N ALA A 245 5.39 29.00 17.05
CA ALA A 245 5.94 30.02 17.94
C ALA A 245 7.47 29.92 18.13
N GLU A 246 8.14 28.93 17.56
CA GLU A 246 9.55 28.65 17.79
C GLU A 246 10.42 29.66 17.05
N ALA A 247 11.16 30.49 17.80
CA ALA A 247 12.13 31.42 17.23
C ALA A 247 13.27 30.67 16.49
N ASN A 248 13.81 31.28 15.44
CA ASN A 248 14.87 30.71 14.60
C ASN A 248 14.50 29.48 13.79
N LEU A 249 13.19 29.35 13.42
CA LEU A 249 12.68 28.37 12.46
C LEU A 249 11.94 29.02 11.28
N GLU A 250 12.04 30.33 11.10
CA GLU A 250 11.24 31.09 10.11
C GLU A 250 11.46 30.58 8.68
N ALA A 251 12.71 30.30 8.29
CA ALA A 251 13.01 29.76 6.96
C ALA A 251 12.46 28.34 6.78
N LEU A 252 12.51 27.53 7.83
CA LEU A 252 11.96 26.17 7.83
C LEU A 252 10.42 26.17 7.78
N GLN A 253 9.77 27.11 8.46
CA GLN A 253 8.33 27.30 8.43
C GLN A 253 7.87 27.74 7.02
N VAL A 254 8.57 28.68 6.40
CA VAL A 254 8.31 29.11 5.03
C VAL A 254 8.52 27.94 4.04
N TRP A 255 9.62 27.19 4.20
CA TRP A 255 9.90 26.00 3.39
C TRP A 255 8.80 24.94 3.52
N LEU A 256 8.36 24.63 4.74
CA LEU A 256 7.27 23.70 4.98
C LEU A 256 5.96 24.18 4.32
N GLY A 257 5.63 25.46 4.47
CA GLY A 257 4.45 26.07 3.88
C GLY A 257 4.44 26.00 2.34
N ARG A 258 5.59 26.17 1.68
CA ARG A 258 5.71 26.01 0.21
C ARG A 258 5.29 24.62 -0.23
N PHE A 259 5.71 23.57 0.49
CA PHE A 259 5.33 22.21 0.16
C PHE A 259 3.85 21.93 0.46
N GLU A 260 3.36 22.37 1.61
CA GLU A 260 1.96 22.12 1.99
C GLU A 260 0.98 22.81 1.04
N SER A 261 1.42 23.85 0.32
CA SER A 261 0.61 24.56 -0.70
C SER A 261 0.89 24.12 -2.14
N CYS A 262 1.84 23.21 -2.39
CA CYS A 262 2.12 22.77 -3.76
C CYS A 262 1.13 21.68 -4.24
N SER A 263 0.89 21.66 -5.55
CA SER A 263 -0.04 20.72 -6.19
C SER A 263 0.38 19.27 -6.02
N GLU A 264 1.68 18.98 -6.05
CA GLU A 264 2.23 17.63 -5.91
C GLU A 264 1.94 17.05 -4.52
N PHE A 265 2.07 17.87 -3.48
CA PHE A 265 1.75 17.45 -2.13
C PHE A 265 0.25 17.26 -1.95
N ALA A 266 -0.57 18.18 -2.45
CA ALA A 266 -2.02 18.09 -2.44
C ALA A 266 -2.48 16.81 -3.16
N ALA A 267 -1.97 16.52 -4.36
CA ALA A 267 -2.27 15.32 -5.11
C ALA A 267 -1.98 14.03 -4.31
N VAL A 268 -0.88 13.99 -3.56
CA VAL A 268 -0.52 12.83 -2.75
C VAL A 268 -1.37 12.70 -1.47
N MET A 269 -1.76 13.82 -0.86
CA MET A 269 -2.44 13.83 0.44
C MET A 269 -3.96 13.89 0.36
N GLU A 270 -4.50 14.54 -0.67
CA GLU A 270 -5.93 14.82 -0.82
C GLU A 270 -6.61 13.84 -1.77
N THR A 271 -5.86 13.16 -2.66
CA THR A 271 -6.45 12.12 -3.52
C THR A 271 -7.31 11.18 -2.68
N PRO A 272 -8.61 11.06 -2.97
CA PRO A 272 -9.47 10.16 -2.25
C PRO A 272 -8.91 8.75 -2.34
N TRP A 273 -8.64 8.16 -1.20
CA TRP A 273 -8.44 6.72 -1.16
C TRP A 273 -9.85 6.17 -1.36
N GLY A 274 -10.05 5.46 -2.43
CA GLY A 274 -11.33 4.81 -2.69
C GLY A 274 -11.82 4.06 -1.44
N PRO A 275 -13.10 3.75 -1.33
CA PRO A 275 -13.60 2.93 -0.23
C PRO A 275 -12.68 1.72 -0.15
N ARG A 276 -12.36 1.26 1.08
CA ARG A 276 -11.54 0.06 1.28
C ARG A 276 -12.12 -1.02 0.38
N GLN A 277 -11.51 -1.15 -0.79
CA GLN A 277 -11.98 -2.12 -1.77
C GLN A 277 -11.95 -3.49 -1.11
N PRO A 278 -12.93 -4.35 -1.35
CA PRO A 278 -12.83 -5.75 -1.00
C PRO A 278 -11.47 -6.25 -1.46
N TRP A 279 -10.91 -7.16 -0.71
CA TRP A 279 -9.60 -7.70 -0.98
C TRP A 279 -9.40 -7.97 -2.48
N ARG A 280 -8.31 -7.46 -3.03
CA ARG A 280 -7.82 -7.77 -4.37
C ARG A 280 -6.35 -8.16 -4.24
N SER A 281 -6.03 -9.39 -4.46
CA SER A 281 -4.64 -9.81 -4.58
C SER A 281 -4.10 -9.38 -5.95
N PRO A 282 -2.88 -8.82 -6.02
CA PRO A 282 -2.20 -8.62 -7.29
C PRO A 282 -1.65 -9.93 -7.84
N ARG A 283 -1.71 -11.02 -7.05
CA ARG A 283 -1.25 -12.36 -7.42
C ARG A 283 -2.40 -13.16 -7.98
N TRP A 284 -2.07 -14.12 -8.84
CA TRP A 284 -3.01 -15.12 -9.30
C TRP A 284 -3.61 -15.89 -8.14
N LEU A 285 -4.87 -16.25 -8.27
CA LEU A 285 -5.51 -17.21 -7.40
C LEU A 285 -5.39 -18.58 -8.00
N TYR A 286 -5.47 -19.59 -7.16
CA TYR A 286 -5.30 -20.96 -7.57
C TYR A 286 -6.46 -21.82 -7.07
N HIS A 287 -6.96 -22.68 -7.95
CA HIS A 287 -7.99 -23.65 -7.59
C HIS A 287 -7.53 -25.04 -7.99
N LEU A 288 -7.68 -26.01 -7.09
CA LEU A 288 -7.41 -27.42 -7.36
C LEU A 288 -8.72 -28.10 -7.80
N ALA A 289 -8.74 -28.61 -9.02
CA ALA A 289 -9.88 -29.30 -9.60
C ALA A 289 -9.52 -30.75 -9.91
N LEU A 290 -10.50 -31.69 -9.78
CA LEU A 290 -10.32 -33.01 -10.35
C LEU A 290 -10.27 -32.92 -11.87
N ALA A 291 -9.41 -33.70 -12.51
CA ALA A 291 -9.21 -33.62 -13.97
C ALA A 291 -10.51 -33.88 -14.75
N ASP A 292 -11.37 -34.76 -14.23
CA ASP A 292 -12.65 -35.06 -14.85
C ASP A 292 -13.68 -33.93 -14.70
N GLU A 293 -13.73 -33.32 -13.53
CA GLU A 293 -14.56 -32.11 -13.28
C GLU A 293 -14.14 -30.94 -14.16
N TRP A 294 -12.84 -30.74 -14.32
CA TRP A 294 -12.29 -29.71 -15.23
C TRP A 294 -12.63 -30.00 -16.69
N ARG A 295 -12.56 -31.29 -17.11
CA ARG A 295 -12.93 -31.68 -18.47
C ARG A 295 -14.40 -31.39 -18.74
N GLN A 296 -15.29 -31.73 -17.79
CA GLN A 296 -16.73 -31.42 -17.88
C GLN A 296 -16.99 -29.92 -17.97
N ALA A 297 -16.31 -29.11 -17.13
CA ALA A 297 -16.43 -27.66 -17.14
C ALA A 297 -16.01 -27.04 -18.49
N ARG A 298 -14.96 -27.56 -19.11
CA ARG A 298 -14.54 -27.12 -20.45
C ARG A 298 -15.61 -27.33 -21.53
N THR A 299 -16.38 -28.41 -21.42
CA THR A 299 -17.49 -28.69 -22.33
C THR A 299 -18.72 -27.82 -22.00
N ALA A 300 -18.97 -27.59 -20.72
CA ALA A 300 -20.09 -26.77 -20.25
C ALA A 300 -19.85 -25.24 -20.36
N GLY A 301 -18.62 -24.83 -20.56
CA GLY A 301 -18.23 -23.38 -20.60
C GLY A 301 -18.12 -22.73 -19.23
N LEU A 302 -18.31 -23.46 -18.14
CA LEU A 302 -18.39 -22.93 -16.78
C LEU A 302 -17.96 -23.98 -15.75
N TYR A 303 -17.25 -23.57 -14.68
CA TYR A 303 -16.87 -24.44 -13.58
C TYR A 303 -17.64 -24.04 -12.30
N ALA A 304 -18.32 -24.98 -11.69
CA ALA A 304 -19.21 -24.77 -10.53
C ALA A 304 -18.97 -25.79 -9.40
N ARG A 305 -17.72 -26.18 -9.17
CA ARG A 305 -17.32 -27.01 -8.03
C ARG A 305 -16.59 -26.17 -7.00
N SER A 306 -16.98 -26.35 -5.74
CA SER A 306 -16.36 -25.60 -4.63
C SER A 306 -15.03 -26.23 -4.19
N THR A 307 -15.11 -27.51 -3.82
CA THR A 307 -13.96 -28.37 -3.55
C THR A 307 -14.30 -29.78 -4.03
N ARG A 308 -13.39 -30.74 -3.80
CA ARG A 308 -13.62 -32.15 -4.08
C ARG A 308 -14.91 -32.60 -3.44
N GLY A 309 -15.84 -33.12 -4.26
CA GLY A 309 -17.12 -33.69 -3.84
C GLY A 309 -18.20 -32.67 -3.43
N GLN A 310 -17.93 -31.36 -3.54
CA GLN A 310 -18.89 -30.31 -3.17
C GLN A 310 -19.12 -29.33 -4.32
N SER A 311 -20.40 -29.05 -4.59
CA SER A 311 -20.76 -28.06 -5.61
C SER A 311 -20.78 -26.64 -5.05
N LEU A 312 -20.72 -25.64 -5.95
CA LEU A 312 -20.96 -24.25 -5.61
C LEU A 312 -22.30 -24.02 -4.93
N GLU A 313 -23.35 -24.71 -5.39
CA GLU A 313 -24.69 -24.59 -4.83
C GLU A 313 -24.77 -25.06 -3.36
N GLN A 314 -24.04 -26.13 -3.02
CA GLN A 314 -24.00 -26.67 -1.66
C GLN A 314 -23.23 -25.79 -0.69
N VAL A 315 -22.14 -25.14 -1.15
CA VAL A 315 -21.21 -24.37 -0.32
C VAL A 315 -21.46 -22.88 -0.39
N GLY A 316 -21.98 -22.36 -1.51
CA GLY A 316 -22.23 -20.94 -1.75
C GLY A 316 -21.05 -20.19 -2.35
N PHE A 317 -19.86 -20.77 -2.40
CA PHE A 317 -18.66 -20.20 -3.03
C PHE A 317 -17.70 -21.30 -3.50
N ILE A 318 -16.75 -20.93 -4.37
CA ILE A 318 -15.66 -21.81 -4.78
C ILE A 318 -14.44 -21.47 -3.94
N HIS A 319 -13.86 -22.47 -3.26
CA HIS A 319 -12.61 -22.29 -2.53
C HIS A 319 -11.46 -22.09 -3.51
N ALA A 320 -10.64 -21.09 -3.27
CA ALA A 320 -9.36 -20.90 -3.94
C ALA A 320 -8.23 -20.79 -2.91
N SER A 321 -7.02 -20.74 -3.38
CA SER A 321 -5.82 -20.67 -2.54
C SER A 321 -4.86 -19.60 -3.09
N TYR A 322 -4.06 -19.02 -2.22
CA TYR A 322 -2.84 -18.37 -2.61
C TYR A 322 -1.76 -19.42 -2.90
N ALA A 323 -0.71 -19.03 -3.63
CA ALA A 323 0.38 -19.94 -4.00
C ALA A 323 0.98 -20.70 -2.80
N HIS A 324 1.21 -20.02 -1.68
CA HIS A 324 1.77 -20.61 -0.46
C HIS A 324 0.85 -21.60 0.26
N GLN A 325 -0.47 -21.56 0.00
CA GLN A 325 -1.46 -22.44 0.61
C GLN A 325 -1.65 -23.75 -0.15
N LEU A 326 -1.20 -23.81 -1.40
CA LEU A 326 -1.49 -24.93 -2.31
C LEU A 326 -1.06 -26.29 -1.77
N ALA A 327 0.16 -26.41 -1.24
CA ALA A 327 0.68 -27.68 -0.73
C ALA A 327 -0.16 -28.21 0.44
N ALA A 328 -0.53 -27.33 1.39
CA ALA A 328 -1.38 -27.68 2.53
C ALA A 328 -2.81 -28.02 2.08
N THR A 329 -3.38 -27.25 1.17
CA THR A 329 -4.70 -27.50 0.60
C THR A 329 -4.75 -28.84 -0.15
N TYR A 330 -3.73 -29.11 -0.97
CA TYR A 330 -3.63 -30.38 -1.68
C TYR A 330 -3.55 -31.56 -0.70
N SER A 331 -2.63 -31.53 0.26
CA SER A 331 -2.46 -32.60 1.24
C SER A 331 -3.72 -32.86 2.04
N ARG A 332 -4.47 -31.81 2.38
CA ARG A 332 -5.68 -31.90 3.19
C ARG A 332 -6.89 -32.46 2.43
N PHE A 333 -7.06 -32.10 1.16
CA PHE A 333 -8.29 -32.37 0.44
C PHE A 333 -8.13 -33.25 -0.81
N TYR A 334 -6.90 -33.39 -1.33
CA TYR A 334 -6.64 -34.04 -2.62
C TYR A 334 -5.54 -35.11 -2.56
N GLY A 335 -4.91 -35.34 -1.39
CA GLY A 335 -3.78 -36.25 -1.27
C GLY A 335 -4.07 -37.70 -1.68
N ASP A 336 -5.33 -38.14 -1.56
CA ASP A 336 -5.83 -39.46 -1.98
C ASP A 336 -6.69 -39.39 -3.27
N ALA A 337 -6.71 -38.22 -3.93
CA ALA A 337 -7.51 -38.03 -5.13
C ALA A 337 -6.80 -38.62 -6.36
N GLY A 338 -7.58 -38.87 -7.41
CA GLY A 338 -7.05 -39.13 -8.74
C GLY A 338 -6.33 -37.91 -9.33
N PRO A 339 -6.15 -37.83 -10.65
CA PRO A 339 -5.44 -36.72 -11.28
C PRO A 339 -6.07 -35.36 -10.95
N VAL A 340 -5.26 -34.44 -10.46
CA VAL A 340 -5.65 -33.07 -10.09
C VAL A 340 -5.06 -32.08 -11.09
N VAL A 341 -5.84 -31.08 -11.43
CA VAL A 341 -5.46 -29.96 -12.29
C VAL A 341 -5.40 -28.68 -11.45
N LEU A 342 -4.30 -27.96 -11.55
CA LEU A 342 -4.15 -26.63 -10.98
C LEU A 342 -4.69 -25.60 -11.99
N LEU A 343 -5.69 -24.86 -11.59
CA LEU A 343 -6.23 -23.73 -12.33
C LEU A 343 -5.62 -22.45 -11.79
N THR A 344 -4.96 -21.69 -12.64
CA THR A 344 -4.48 -20.33 -12.34
C THR A 344 -5.55 -19.34 -12.77
N LEU A 345 -6.00 -18.51 -11.83
CA LEU A 345 -7.13 -17.62 -12.01
C LEU A 345 -6.69 -16.15 -11.96
N ASP A 346 -7.25 -15.35 -12.86
CA ASP A 346 -7.06 -13.91 -12.91
C ASP A 346 -8.14 -13.19 -12.09
N PRO A 347 -7.79 -12.55 -10.95
CA PRO A 347 -8.76 -11.82 -10.14
C PRO A 347 -9.47 -10.69 -10.89
N ALA A 348 -8.78 -10.03 -11.84
CA ALA A 348 -9.37 -8.94 -12.61
C ALA A 348 -10.45 -9.47 -13.58
N ARG A 349 -10.19 -10.60 -14.22
CA ARG A 349 -11.18 -11.25 -15.09
C ARG A 349 -12.37 -11.83 -14.32
N LEU A 350 -12.14 -12.31 -13.11
CA LEU A 350 -13.24 -12.75 -12.21
C LEU A 350 -14.15 -11.56 -11.89
N GLU A 351 -13.58 -10.43 -11.54
CA GLU A 351 -14.36 -9.22 -11.26
C GLU A 351 -15.13 -8.71 -12.49
N GLN A 352 -14.49 -8.67 -13.66
CA GLN A 352 -15.13 -8.27 -14.92
C GLN A 352 -16.33 -9.17 -15.25
N ALA A 353 -16.25 -10.44 -14.85
CA ALA A 353 -17.34 -11.41 -15.00
C ALA A 353 -18.37 -11.36 -13.85
N GLY A 354 -18.25 -10.42 -12.92
CA GLY A 354 -19.16 -10.26 -11.78
C GLY A 354 -18.98 -11.27 -10.66
N VAL A 355 -17.85 -12.00 -10.64
CA VAL A 355 -17.53 -12.97 -9.57
C VAL A 355 -16.79 -12.24 -8.47
N ALA A 356 -17.45 -12.04 -7.32
CA ALA A 356 -16.83 -11.42 -6.15
C ALA A 356 -15.83 -12.37 -5.50
N VAL A 357 -14.64 -11.85 -5.15
CA VAL A 357 -13.60 -12.58 -4.41
C VAL A 357 -13.49 -12.02 -3.01
N ARG A 358 -13.55 -12.88 -1.97
CA ARG A 358 -13.39 -12.46 -0.57
C ARG A 358 -12.32 -13.31 0.11
N ALA A 359 -11.52 -12.69 0.95
CA ALA A 359 -10.56 -13.38 1.81
C ALA A 359 -11.24 -13.68 3.15
N GLU A 360 -11.50 -14.95 3.44
CA GLU A 360 -12.26 -15.39 4.61
C GLU A 360 -11.59 -16.61 5.26
N PRO A 361 -11.78 -16.84 6.56
CA PRO A 361 -11.25 -18.03 7.23
C PRO A 361 -11.80 -19.32 6.61
N ALA A 362 -11.01 -20.38 6.61
CA ALA A 362 -11.47 -21.71 6.23
C ALA A 362 -12.67 -22.10 7.08
N GLY A 363 -13.77 -22.52 6.43
CA GLY A 363 -15.02 -22.92 7.12
C GLY A 363 -15.98 -21.78 7.42
N ALA A 364 -15.79 -20.60 6.85
CA ALA A 364 -16.80 -19.54 6.85
C ALA A 364 -18.10 -20.07 6.23
N THR A 365 -19.19 -20.06 7.01
CA THR A 365 -20.51 -20.41 6.50
C THR A 365 -21.06 -19.18 5.78
N PRO A 366 -21.59 -19.29 4.54
CA PRO A 366 -22.22 -18.16 3.88
C PRO A 366 -23.38 -17.68 4.76
N GLY A 367 -23.35 -16.42 5.17
CA GLY A 367 -24.49 -15.80 5.80
C GLY A 367 -25.69 -15.95 4.85
N ALA A 368 -26.78 -16.54 5.33
CA ALA A 368 -28.00 -16.80 4.57
C ALA A 368 -28.57 -15.51 4.00
N ARG A 369 -28.14 -15.16 2.79
CA ARG A 369 -28.83 -14.22 1.91
C ARG A 369 -28.88 -14.84 0.53
N ALA A 370 -30.03 -15.37 0.23
CA ALA A 370 -30.40 -15.86 -1.08
C ALA A 370 -30.02 -14.85 -2.16
N ILE A 371 -29.19 -15.26 -3.11
CA ILE A 371 -28.95 -14.51 -4.34
C ILE A 371 -30.14 -14.81 -5.25
N SER A 372 -31.07 -13.88 -5.31
CA SER A 372 -32.11 -13.85 -6.36
C SER A 372 -31.42 -13.44 -7.65
N ILE A 373 -31.34 -14.36 -8.60
CA ILE A 373 -31.02 -14.07 -10.01
C ILE A 373 -32.31 -13.57 -10.64
N ALA A 374 -32.50 -12.26 -10.72
CA ALA A 374 -33.56 -11.69 -11.55
C ALA A 374 -33.09 -10.34 -12.11
N GLY A 375 -32.97 -10.30 -13.42
CA GLY A 375 -33.49 -9.33 -14.38
C GLY A 375 -33.33 -7.84 -14.11
N ALA A 376 -32.80 -7.17 -15.13
CA ALA A 376 -32.77 -5.77 -15.38
C ALA A 376 -34.04 -5.01 -14.95
N GLY A 377 -33.87 -3.79 -14.37
CA GLY A 377 -34.96 -2.82 -14.20
C GLY A 377 -34.64 -1.67 -13.27
N THR A 378 -34.23 -0.55 -13.89
CA THR A 378 -34.64 0.84 -13.58
C THR A 378 -34.47 1.43 -12.18
N LEU A 379 -33.72 2.51 -12.16
CA LEU A 379 -33.54 3.60 -11.20
C LEU A 379 -34.77 3.99 -10.37
N ALA A 380 -34.57 4.18 -9.09
CA ALA A 380 -35.25 5.22 -8.31
C ALA A 380 -34.40 5.60 -7.09
N ASN A 381 -34.10 6.88 -6.99
CA ASN A 381 -33.53 7.56 -5.83
C ASN A 381 -34.62 7.77 -4.79
N PRO A 382 -34.36 7.77 -3.50
CA PRO A 382 -35.04 8.70 -2.63
C PRO A 382 -34.07 9.56 -1.80
N GLU A 383 -34.51 10.80 -1.72
CA GLU A 383 -33.94 11.95 -1.06
C GLU A 383 -33.80 11.83 0.46
N SER A 384 -32.82 12.55 0.92
CA SER A 384 -32.58 13.23 2.19
C SER A 384 -33.64 13.15 3.31
N THR A 385 -33.16 12.80 4.49
CA THR A 385 -33.54 13.47 5.73
C THR A 385 -32.35 13.55 6.68
N ALA A 386 -32.08 14.77 7.11
CA ALA A 386 -31.08 15.14 8.09
C ALA A 386 -31.48 14.64 9.49
N ALA A 387 -30.54 14.08 10.24
CA ALA A 387 -30.62 13.99 11.68
C ALA A 387 -29.22 13.98 12.30
N SER A 388 -28.95 15.07 13.00
CA SER A 388 -28.12 15.26 14.20
C SER A 388 -27.05 14.25 14.57
N SER A 389 -25.81 14.75 14.62
CA SER A 389 -24.61 14.13 15.22
C SER A 389 -24.78 13.86 16.72
N PRO A 390 -24.22 12.77 17.22
CA PRO A 390 -23.67 12.72 18.56
C PRO A 390 -22.14 12.70 18.51
N GLN A 391 -21.55 13.57 19.30
CA GLN A 391 -20.13 13.55 19.66
C GLN A 391 -19.79 12.18 20.26
N SER A 392 -18.88 11.44 19.65
CA SER A 392 -18.31 10.24 20.24
C SER A 392 -16.91 10.53 20.72
N ASN A 393 -16.74 10.46 22.03
CA ASN A 393 -15.48 10.34 22.74
C ASN A 393 -14.65 9.19 22.15
N ASP A 394 -13.51 9.55 21.60
CA ASP A 394 -12.48 8.60 21.15
C ASP A 394 -11.71 8.07 22.36
N LYS A 395 -12.25 7.02 22.98
CA LYS A 395 -11.47 6.16 23.87
C LYS A 395 -10.84 5.08 23.01
N SER A 396 -9.55 5.26 22.76
CA SER A 396 -8.65 4.24 22.22
C SER A 396 -8.78 2.95 23.05
N ASN A 397 -9.54 2.00 22.55
CA ASN A 397 -9.58 0.65 23.08
C ASN A 397 -8.56 -0.18 22.31
N ASP A 398 -7.33 -0.19 22.82
CA ASP A 398 -6.25 -1.10 22.41
C ASP A 398 -6.60 -2.50 22.91
N LYS A 399 -7.49 -3.17 22.16
CA LYS A 399 -7.66 -4.62 22.35
C LYS A 399 -6.59 -5.31 21.53
N SER A 400 -5.61 -5.85 22.23
CA SER A 400 -4.63 -6.81 21.74
C SER A 400 -5.28 -7.81 20.79
N CYS A 401 -4.78 -7.86 19.54
CA CYS A 401 -5.10 -8.91 18.56
C CYS A 401 -4.38 -10.21 18.96
N ASP A 402 -4.72 -10.81 20.10
CA ASP A 402 -4.27 -12.14 20.53
C ASP A 402 -5.27 -13.24 20.13
N GLU A 403 -6.05 -13.04 19.07
CA GLU A 403 -6.64 -14.19 18.36
C GLU A 403 -5.58 -14.73 17.42
N PRO A 404 -5.34 -16.06 17.43
CA PRO A 404 -4.46 -16.68 16.45
C PRO A 404 -4.97 -16.27 15.07
N SER A 405 -4.11 -15.65 14.27
CA SER A 405 -4.44 -15.16 12.93
C SER A 405 -5.01 -16.33 12.12
N ARG A 406 -6.34 -16.41 12.03
CA ARG A 406 -7.01 -17.43 11.21
C ARG A 406 -6.55 -17.18 9.79
N GLU A 407 -5.90 -18.18 9.22
CA GLU A 407 -5.44 -18.15 7.84
C GLU A 407 -6.65 -17.88 6.93
N LEU A 408 -6.52 -16.84 6.07
CA LEU A 408 -7.58 -16.44 5.16
C LEU A 408 -7.38 -17.08 3.79
N PHE A 409 -8.45 -17.61 3.24
CA PHE A 409 -8.50 -18.21 1.90
C PHE A 409 -9.37 -17.37 0.97
N PRO A 410 -9.03 -17.27 -0.32
CA PRO A 410 -9.89 -16.59 -1.28
C PRO A 410 -11.11 -17.47 -1.59
N HIS A 411 -12.29 -16.89 -1.45
CA HIS A 411 -13.58 -17.50 -1.79
C HIS A 411 -14.20 -16.76 -2.98
N LEU A 412 -14.60 -17.50 -4.01
CA LEU A 412 -15.18 -16.98 -5.23
C LEU A 412 -16.70 -17.10 -5.15
N TYR A 413 -17.39 -16.00 -5.05
CA TYR A 413 -18.86 -15.95 -4.94
C TYR A 413 -19.51 -15.89 -6.31
N GLY A 414 -19.55 -17.02 -6.97
CA GLY A 414 -20.12 -17.24 -8.28
C GLY A 414 -19.44 -18.38 -9.02
N PRO A 415 -20.04 -18.84 -10.11
CA PRO A 415 -19.43 -19.85 -10.96
C PRO A 415 -18.18 -19.26 -11.65
N LEU A 416 -17.14 -20.09 -11.78
CA LEU A 416 -15.88 -19.69 -12.39
C LEU A 416 -16.01 -19.68 -13.92
N PRO A 417 -15.94 -18.49 -14.57
CA PRO A 417 -15.93 -18.42 -16.02
C PRO A 417 -14.59 -18.90 -16.57
N LEU A 418 -14.60 -19.68 -17.65
CA LEU A 418 -13.36 -20.22 -18.23
C LEU A 418 -12.43 -19.12 -18.75
N THR A 419 -12.98 -17.94 -19.09
CA THR A 419 -12.20 -16.77 -19.51
C THR A 419 -11.32 -16.18 -18.40
N ALA A 420 -11.63 -16.48 -17.13
CA ALA A 420 -10.81 -16.08 -16.00
C ALA A 420 -9.70 -17.09 -15.67
N VAL A 421 -9.66 -18.23 -16.35
CA VAL A 421 -8.62 -19.25 -16.17
C VAL A 421 -7.49 -18.98 -17.16
N LEU A 422 -6.33 -18.59 -16.65
CA LEU A 422 -5.13 -18.31 -17.45
C LEU A 422 -4.40 -19.57 -17.87
N ALA A 423 -4.34 -20.55 -16.96
CA ALA A 423 -3.69 -21.84 -17.20
C ALA A 423 -4.39 -22.96 -16.44
N ALA A 424 -4.33 -24.16 -16.99
CA ALA A 424 -4.78 -25.38 -16.39
C ALA A 424 -3.72 -26.46 -16.62
N VAL A 425 -2.97 -26.81 -15.57
CA VAL A 425 -1.85 -27.74 -15.68
C VAL A 425 -2.02 -28.91 -14.67
N PRO A 426 -1.53 -30.12 -14.99
CA PRO A 426 -1.50 -31.20 -14.00
C PRO A 426 -0.76 -30.73 -12.74
N TYR A 427 -1.36 -30.93 -11.57
CA TYR A 427 -0.71 -30.61 -10.30
C TYR A 427 0.01 -31.85 -9.78
N GLN A 428 1.32 -31.68 -9.50
CA GLN A 428 2.13 -32.65 -8.78
C GLN A 428 2.65 -31.93 -7.54
N GLN A 429 2.49 -32.56 -6.39
CA GLN A 429 3.10 -32.04 -5.16
C GLN A 429 4.62 -32.06 -5.32
N PRO A 430 5.33 -30.96 -5.02
CA PRO A 430 6.79 -30.93 -5.08
C PRO A 430 7.45 -31.86 -4.08
#